data_e9628021b02e3f0bd2e3be9129613758
#
_entry.id   e9628021b02e3f0bd2e3be9129613758
#
_cell.length_a   1.000
_cell.length_b   1.000
_cell.length_c   1.000
_cell.angle_alpha   90.00
_cell.angle_beta   90.00
_cell.angle_gamma   90.00
#
_symmetry.space_group_name_H-M   'P 1'
#
loop_
_entity.id
_entity.type
_entity.pdbx_description
1 polymer ?
#
loop_
_entity_poly.entity_id
_entity_poly.type
_entity_poly.pdbx_seq_one_letter_code
_entity_poly.pdbx_strand_id
1 'polypeptide(L)'
;MHGERLIYDNRWIRLGLVDVEIPDGERFEHHAVHLGRAAMTVLVDDRDRVLMLWRHRFLFDRWGWELPGGLVEVGEDPKETAVREVVEETGYRPVEIEHLITFQPMVGMVDSEHIVFLGRGAELIGEPTGEVEADLIEWIPLKALPDMIARGDIWNSGSLVGLLYARERLNGARG
;
A
#
# COMPACT_ATOMS: atom_id res chain seq x y z
N MET A 1 1.74 -19.72 -21.05
CA MET A 1 3.04 -19.11 -20.72
C MET A 1 4.10 -20.16 -20.92
N HIS A 2 5.13 -19.89 -21.78
CA HIS A 2 6.13 -20.90 -22.20
C HIS A 2 7.54 -20.67 -21.61
N GLY A 3 7.75 -19.54 -20.94
CA GLY A 3 8.98 -19.21 -20.26
C GLY A 3 9.13 -17.72 -20.02
N GLU A 4 10.18 -17.35 -19.32
CA GLU A 4 10.56 -15.96 -19.08
C GLU A 4 12.07 -15.81 -19.30
N ARG A 5 12.44 -14.79 -20.04
CA ARG A 5 13.84 -14.41 -20.26
C ARG A 5 14.14 -13.14 -19.46
N LEU A 6 15.08 -13.24 -18.52
CA LEU A 6 15.51 -12.12 -17.68
C LEU A 6 16.19 -11.04 -18.51
N ILE A 7 15.81 -9.78 -18.33
CA ILE A 7 16.44 -8.60 -18.92
C ILE A 7 17.30 -7.86 -17.88
N TYR A 8 16.74 -7.64 -16.68
CA TYR A 8 17.39 -6.91 -15.59
C TYR A 8 16.93 -7.46 -14.25
N ASP A 9 17.85 -7.57 -13.30
CA ASP A 9 17.57 -8.06 -11.95
C ASP A 9 18.43 -7.35 -10.91
N ASN A 10 17.80 -6.93 -9.82
CA ASN A 10 18.47 -6.47 -8.62
C ASN A 10 17.56 -6.72 -7.40
N ARG A 11 17.96 -6.28 -6.21
CA ARG A 11 17.18 -6.50 -4.99
C ARG A 11 15.77 -5.87 -4.98
N TRP A 12 15.52 -4.89 -5.86
CA TRP A 12 14.28 -4.11 -5.88
C TRP A 12 13.33 -4.49 -7.01
N ILE A 13 13.88 -4.86 -8.16
CA ILE A 13 13.13 -5.08 -9.39
C ILE A 13 13.72 -6.22 -10.21
N ARG A 14 12.85 -7.04 -10.74
CA ARG A 14 13.16 -8.01 -11.78
C ARG A 14 12.32 -7.71 -13.02
N LEU A 15 12.97 -7.47 -14.15
CA LEU A 15 12.35 -7.23 -15.45
C LEU A 15 12.63 -8.40 -16.38
N GLY A 16 11.58 -9.00 -16.91
CA GLY A 16 11.65 -10.11 -17.85
C GLY A 16 10.81 -9.91 -19.11
N LEU A 17 11.09 -10.73 -20.11
CA LEU A 17 10.22 -10.97 -21.25
C LEU A 17 9.59 -12.35 -21.10
N VAL A 18 8.29 -12.37 -20.96
CA VAL A 18 7.48 -13.59 -20.82
C VAL A 18 6.95 -14.00 -22.18
N ASP A 19 7.24 -15.23 -22.57
CA ASP A 19 6.71 -15.83 -23.79
C ASP A 19 5.27 -16.30 -23.55
N VAL A 20 4.33 -15.60 -24.16
CA VAL A 20 2.89 -15.78 -23.96
C VAL A 20 2.24 -16.30 -25.24
N GLU A 21 1.36 -17.27 -25.11
CA GLU A 21 0.43 -17.72 -26.14
C GLU A 21 -0.99 -17.49 -25.64
N ILE A 22 -1.78 -16.78 -26.43
CA ILE A 22 -3.19 -16.52 -26.15
C ILE A 22 -4.08 -17.61 -26.77
N PRO A 23 -5.36 -17.72 -26.37
CA PRO A 23 -6.24 -18.84 -26.77
C PRO A 23 -6.43 -19.04 -28.27
N ASP A 24 -6.24 -18.02 -29.10
CA ASP A 24 -6.31 -18.10 -30.58
C ASP A 24 -5.01 -18.62 -31.24
N GLY A 25 -3.97 -18.91 -30.43
CA GLY A 25 -2.69 -19.43 -30.88
C GLY A 25 -1.64 -18.37 -31.24
N GLU A 26 -1.95 -17.08 -31.15
CA GLU A 26 -0.96 -16.03 -31.34
C GLU A 26 0.04 -16.06 -30.20
N ARG A 27 1.33 -15.93 -30.54
CA ARG A 27 2.45 -15.98 -29.61
C ARG A 27 3.30 -14.71 -29.69
N PHE A 28 3.62 -14.13 -28.54
CA PHE A 28 4.42 -12.90 -28.44
C PHE A 28 5.19 -12.81 -27.12
N GLU A 29 6.22 -11.97 -27.07
CA GLU A 29 6.93 -11.64 -25.84
C GLU A 29 6.26 -10.44 -25.15
N HIS A 30 5.95 -10.60 -23.85
CA HIS A 30 5.34 -9.56 -23.02
C HIS A 30 6.32 -9.13 -21.91
N HIS A 31 6.48 -7.82 -21.71
CA HIS A 31 7.29 -7.32 -20.60
C HIS A 31 6.58 -7.54 -19.27
N ALA A 32 7.27 -8.17 -18.33
CA ALA A 32 6.81 -8.37 -16.96
C ALA A 32 7.79 -7.74 -15.98
N VAL A 33 7.25 -6.98 -15.03
CA VAL A 33 8.00 -6.37 -13.93
C VAL A 33 7.58 -7.05 -12.65
N HIS A 34 8.53 -7.70 -11.96
CA HIS A 34 8.28 -8.29 -10.65
C HIS A 34 8.87 -7.40 -9.57
N LEU A 35 8.04 -7.00 -8.63
CA LEU A 35 8.40 -6.21 -7.46
C LEU A 35 8.11 -7.00 -6.19
N GLY A 36 8.69 -6.59 -5.07
CA GLY A 36 8.34 -7.12 -3.76
C GLY A 36 6.87 -6.85 -3.42
N ARG A 37 6.31 -7.70 -2.58
CA ARG A 37 4.98 -7.47 -1.98
C ARG A 37 5.04 -6.23 -1.09
N ALA A 38 3.94 -5.50 -0.99
CA ALA A 38 3.82 -4.35 -0.09
C ALA A 38 2.69 -4.58 0.91
N ALA A 39 2.92 -4.20 2.16
CA ALA A 39 1.91 -4.22 3.21
C ALA A 39 1.69 -2.80 3.75
N MET A 40 0.43 -2.42 3.96
CA MET A 40 0.07 -1.10 4.44
C MET A 40 -1.14 -1.17 5.38
N THR A 41 -1.30 -0.14 6.21
CA THR A 41 -2.33 -0.13 7.24
C THR A 41 -3.23 1.10 7.14
N VAL A 42 -4.54 0.88 7.09
CA VAL A 42 -5.55 1.88 7.42
C VAL A 42 -5.73 1.86 8.93
N LEU A 43 -4.98 2.69 9.66
CA LEU A 43 -5.09 2.79 11.12
C LEU A 43 -6.14 3.82 11.51
N VAL A 44 -7.21 3.36 12.18
CA VAL A 44 -8.36 4.19 12.57
C VAL A 44 -8.43 4.31 14.09
N ASP A 45 -8.61 5.55 14.58
CA ASP A 45 -8.80 5.83 15.99
C ASP A 45 -10.30 5.77 16.41
N ASP A 46 -10.56 5.99 17.72
CA ASP A 46 -11.89 6.02 18.33
C ASP A 46 -12.74 7.24 17.94
N ARG A 47 -12.14 8.22 17.22
CA ARG A 47 -12.80 9.45 16.74
C ARG A 47 -13.08 9.42 15.23
N ASP A 48 -13.03 8.24 14.61
CA ASP A 48 -13.21 8.07 13.16
C ASP A 48 -12.21 8.87 12.32
N ARG A 49 -10.94 8.88 12.73
CA ARG A 49 -9.84 9.47 11.98
C ARG A 49 -8.88 8.38 11.55
N VAL A 50 -8.27 8.55 10.39
CA VAL A 50 -7.22 7.68 9.85
C VAL A 50 -5.87 8.37 9.95
N LEU A 51 -4.84 7.63 10.37
CA LEU A 51 -3.47 8.12 10.40
C LEU A 51 -2.88 8.09 9.01
N MET A 52 -2.37 9.24 8.56
CA MET A 52 -1.80 9.39 7.22
C MET A 52 -0.50 10.19 7.25
N LEU A 53 0.31 9.98 6.23
CA LEU A 53 1.62 10.56 6.01
C LEU A 53 1.59 11.50 4.81
N TRP A 54 2.07 12.74 4.94
CA TRP A 54 2.28 13.65 3.83
C TRP A 54 3.66 13.41 3.25
N ARG A 55 3.73 12.87 2.02
CA ARG A 55 4.99 12.43 1.39
C ARG A 55 5.21 13.06 0.03
N HIS A 56 6.49 13.36 -0.25
CA HIS A 56 6.93 13.72 -1.60
C HIS A 56 7.37 12.47 -2.38
N ARG A 57 6.79 12.27 -3.55
CA ARG A 57 7.19 11.21 -4.46
C ARG A 57 8.00 11.80 -5.62
N PHE A 58 9.34 11.72 -5.49
CA PHE A 58 10.30 12.35 -6.40
C PHE A 58 10.10 11.94 -7.87
N LEU A 59 9.67 10.71 -8.14
CA LEU A 59 9.43 10.22 -9.51
C LEU A 59 8.36 11.05 -10.25
N PHE A 60 7.40 11.59 -9.53
CA PHE A 60 6.30 12.40 -10.05
C PHE A 60 6.42 13.88 -9.69
N ASP A 61 7.44 14.24 -8.88
CA ASP A 61 7.61 15.56 -8.27
C ASP A 61 6.32 16.05 -7.62
N ARG A 62 5.69 15.18 -6.82
CA ARG A 62 4.37 15.42 -6.28
C ARG A 62 4.24 14.99 -4.84
N TRP A 63 3.55 15.82 -4.06
CA TRP A 63 3.14 15.53 -2.70
C TRP A 63 1.76 14.85 -2.66
N GLY A 64 1.53 14.06 -1.62
CA GLY A 64 0.24 13.42 -1.37
C GLY A 64 0.16 12.75 -0.02
N TRP A 65 -1.08 12.56 0.43
CA TRP A 65 -1.37 11.80 1.63
C TRP A 65 -1.36 10.31 1.32
N GLU A 66 -0.64 9.56 2.13
CA GLU A 66 -0.46 8.12 1.98
C GLU A 66 -0.70 7.38 3.28
N LEU A 67 -1.11 6.13 3.18
CA LEU A 67 -1.14 5.20 4.31
C LEU A 67 0.29 4.81 4.70
N PRO A 68 0.57 4.58 5.99
CA PRO A 68 1.82 3.97 6.41
C PRO A 68 1.94 2.55 5.83
N GLY A 69 3.14 2.20 5.37
CA GLY A 69 3.40 0.90 4.79
C GLY A 69 4.66 0.85 3.94
N GLY A 70 5.15 -0.37 3.71
CA GLY A 70 6.38 -0.62 2.99
C GLY A 70 6.46 -2.03 2.40
N LEU A 71 7.65 -2.40 1.96
CA LEU A 71 7.91 -3.69 1.35
C LEU A 71 7.96 -4.81 2.42
N VAL A 72 7.34 -5.93 2.09
CA VAL A 72 7.44 -7.17 2.88
C VAL A 72 8.81 -7.76 2.65
N GLU A 73 9.59 -7.90 3.71
CA GLU A 73 10.91 -8.52 3.64
C GLU A 73 10.82 -10.03 3.36
N VAL A 74 11.92 -10.60 2.88
CA VAL A 74 11.98 -12.04 2.57
C VAL A 74 11.78 -12.86 3.85
N GLY A 75 10.69 -13.63 3.90
CA GLY A 75 10.34 -14.47 5.06
C GLY A 75 9.51 -13.75 6.13
N GLU A 76 9.25 -12.44 5.99
CA GLU A 76 8.39 -11.71 6.89
C GLU A 76 6.90 -11.98 6.62
N ASP A 77 6.09 -12.04 7.66
CA ASP A 77 4.63 -12.06 7.53
C ASP A 77 4.11 -10.67 7.16
N PRO A 78 3.28 -10.52 6.13
CA PRO A 78 2.76 -9.21 5.72
C PRO A 78 2.04 -8.43 6.83
N LYS A 79 1.43 -9.13 7.80
CA LYS A 79 0.82 -8.49 8.96
C LYS A 79 1.88 -7.91 9.91
N GLU A 80 2.99 -8.60 10.09
CA GLU A 80 4.12 -8.10 10.88
C GLU A 80 4.75 -6.88 10.20
N THR A 81 4.96 -6.94 8.89
CA THR A 81 5.38 -5.77 8.09
C THR A 81 4.44 -4.59 8.30
N ALA A 82 3.13 -4.79 8.15
CA ALA A 82 2.14 -3.72 8.30
C ALA A 82 2.20 -3.04 9.67
N VAL A 83 2.40 -3.81 10.75
CA VAL A 83 2.58 -3.26 12.11
C VAL A 83 3.92 -2.54 12.24
N ARG A 84 5.01 -3.13 11.76
CA ARG A 84 6.36 -2.57 11.83
C ARG A 84 6.42 -1.21 11.14
N GLU A 85 5.90 -1.12 9.92
CA GLU A 85 5.89 0.13 9.14
C GLU A 85 5.08 1.23 9.83
N VAL A 86 3.91 0.93 10.41
CA VAL A 86 3.16 1.91 11.20
C VAL A 86 4.01 2.43 12.35
N VAL A 87 4.69 1.53 13.07
CA VAL A 87 5.52 1.93 14.23
C VAL A 87 6.71 2.78 13.78
N GLU A 88 7.44 2.33 12.77
CA GLU A 88 8.66 3.00 12.28
C GLU A 88 8.35 4.38 11.68
N GLU A 89 7.28 4.49 10.91
CA GLU A 89 6.92 5.71 10.21
C GLU A 89 6.13 6.72 11.05
N THR A 90 5.42 6.25 12.09
CA THR A 90 4.48 7.13 12.83
C THR A 90 4.67 7.15 14.33
N GLY A 91 5.38 6.19 14.91
CA GLY A 91 5.48 6.01 16.35
C GLY A 91 4.24 5.39 17.01
N TYR A 92 3.17 5.12 16.24
CA TYR A 92 1.96 4.47 16.74
C TYR A 92 2.00 2.97 16.51
N ARG A 93 1.34 2.22 17.42
CA ARG A 93 1.08 0.79 17.27
C ARG A 93 -0.42 0.53 17.20
N PRO A 94 -0.93 -0.23 16.20
CA PRO A 94 -2.31 -0.71 16.21
C PRO A 94 -2.60 -1.59 17.43
N VAL A 95 -3.73 -1.38 18.10
CA VAL A 95 -4.21 -2.26 19.20
C VAL A 95 -4.75 -3.56 18.60
N GLU A 96 -5.54 -3.44 17.56
CA GLU A 96 -6.06 -4.56 16.78
C GLU A 96 -5.70 -4.36 15.32
N ILE A 97 -5.42 -5.46 14.61
CA ILE A 97 -5.14 -5.43 13.18
C ILE A 97 -5.68 -6.68 12.48
N GLU A 98 -6.47 -6.48 11.43
CA GLU A 98 -7.05 -7.53 10.60
C GLU A 98 -6.76 -7.30 9.11
N HIS A 99 -6.69 -8.39 8.34
CA HIS A 99 -6.59 -8.29 6.88
C HIS A 99 -7.84 -7.59 6.30
N LEU A 100 -7.63 -6.61 5.45
CA LEU A 100 -8.72 -5.86 4.82
C LEU A 100 -8.94 -6.30 3.37
N ILE A 101 -7.90 -6.19 2.54
CA ILE A 101 -7.95 -6.55 1.12
C ILE A 101 -6.54 -6.81 0.58
N THR A 102 -6.46 -7.71 -0.41
CA THR A 102 -5.27 -7.93 -1.23
C THR A 102 -5.59 -7.62 -2.68
N PHE A 103 -4.72 -6.92 -3.38
CA PHE A 103 -4.93 -6.55 -4.78
C PHE A 103 -3.62 -6.39 -5.54
N GLN A 104 -3.71 -6.39 -6.87
CA GLN A 104 -2.62 -6.09 -7.78
C GLN A 104 -2.82 -4.68 -8.36
N PRO A 105 -1.87 -3.75 -8.22
CA PRO A 105 -2.02 -2.37 -8.68
C PRO A 105 -2.00 -2.22 -10.21
N MET A 106 -1.35 -3.14 -10.92
CA MET A 106 -1.19 -3.05 -12.37
C MET A 106 -1.09 -4.45 -13.02
N VAL A 107 -2.21 -5.16 -13.10
CA VAL A 107 -2.29 -6.57 -13.56
C VAL A 107 -1.80 -6.83 -14.98
N GLY A 108 -1.67 -5.80 -15.82
CA GLY A 108 -1.25 -5.97 -17.23
C GLY A 108 0.26 -6.04 -17.44
N MET A 109 1.07 -5.69 -16.44
CA MET A 109 2.53 -5.61 -16.62
C MET A 109 3.34 -5.86 -15.35
N VAL A 110 2.76 -5.57 -14.19
CA VAL A 110 3.48 -5.60 -12.91
C VAL A 110 2.91 -6.69 -12.02
N ASP A 111 3.78 -7.55 -11.53
CA ASP A 111 3.50 -8.48 -10.44
C ASP A 111 4.03 -7.85 -9.14
N SER A 112 3.11 -7.28 -8.36
CA SER A 112 3.41 -6.59 -7.10
C SER A 112 2.17 -6.65 -6.22
N GLU A 113 2.05 -7.69 -5.42
CA GLU A 113 0.91 -7.86 -4.53
C GLU A 113 0.90 -6.80 -3.42
N HIS A 114 -0.20 -6.07 -3.31
CA HIS A 114 -0.45 -5.11 -2.23
C HIS A 114 -1.45 -5.68 -1.24
N ILE A 115 -1.08 -5.69 0.03
CA ILE A 115 -1.86 -6.26 1.13
C ILE A 115 -2.19 -5.14 2.10
N VAL A 116 -3.48 -4.85 2.26
CA VAL A 116 -3.95 -3.78 3.14
C VAL A 116 -4.57 -4.39 4.39
N PHE A 117 -4.21 -3.84 5.53
CA PHE A 117 -4.76 -4.18 6.83
C PHE A 117 -5.60 -3.03 7.38
N LEU A 118 -6.60 -3.35 8.18
CA LEU A 118 -7.37 -2.40 9.00
C LEU A 118 -6.88 -2.50 10.44
N GLY A 119 -6.28 -1.43 10.92
CA GLY A 119 -5.92 -1.25 12.32
C GLY A 119 -7.00 -0.48 13.08
N ARG A 120 -7.33 -0.92 14.30
CA ARG A 120 -8.27 -0.26 15.19
C ARG A 120 -7.62 0.06 16.52
N GLY A 121 -7.82 1.29 17.00
CA GLY A 121 -7.14 1.80 18.18
C GLY A 121 -5.65 2.00 17.92
N ALA A 122 -5.06 2.97 18.56
CA ALA A 122 -3.67 3.33 18.36
C ALA A 122 -3.01 3.73 19.66
N GLU A 123 -1.89 3.10 19.99
CA GLU A 123 -1.05 3.44 21.11
C GLU A 123 0.19 4.20 20.62
N LEU A 124 0.42 5.40 21.11
CA LEU A 124 1.68 6.10 20.88
C LEU A 124 2.76 5.45 21.72
N ILE A 125 3.74 4.82 21.09
CA ILE A 125 4.80 4.07 21.76
C ILE A 125 6.18 4.73 21.66
N GLY A 126 6.33 5.75 20.84
CA GLY A 126 7.58 6.49 20.68
C GLY A 126 7.50 7.51 19.55
N GLU A 127 8.65 8.07 19.23
CA GLU A 127 8.85 8.90 18.03
C GLU A 127 9.06 7.99 16.80
N PRO A 128 8.74 8.45 15.59
CA PRO A 128 9.11 7.75 14.35
C PRO A 128 10.61 7.44 14.32
N THR A 129 10.96 6.22 13.95
CA THR A 129 12.36 5.75 13.90
C THR A 129 12.89 5.55 12.48
N GLY A 130 11.99 5.55 11.49
CA GLY A 130 12.37 5.48 10.08
C GLY A 130 13.10 6.74 9.60
N GLU A 131 13.86 6.64 8.52
CA GLU A 131 14.30 7.83 7.81
C GLU A 131 13.07 8.66 7.49
N VAL A 132 13.11 9.99 7.79
CA VAL A 132 11.95 10.88 7.69
C VAL A 132 11.55 11.01 6.21
N GLU A 133 10.79 10.06 5.71
CA GLU A 133 10.20 10.10 4.37
C GLU A 133 8.91 10.94 4.32
N ALA A 134 8.32 11.23 5.48
CA ALA A 134 7.11 12.02 5.61
C ALA A 134 7.41 13.39 6.23
N ASP A 135 6.85 14.46 5.63
CA ASP A 135 6.95 15.82 6.15
C ASP A 135 5.95 16.06 7.30
N LEU A 136 4.77 15.43 7.23
CA LEU A 136 3.72 15.50 8.25
C LEU A 136 3.11 14.12 8.51
N ILE A 137 2.71 13.91 9.77
CA ILE A 137 1.93 12.75 10.22
C ILE A 137 0.66 13.30 10.85
N GLU A 138 -0.51 12.98 10.29
CA GLU A 138 -1.77 13.55 10.76
C GLU A 138 -2.90 12.52 10.86
N TRP A 139 -3.78 12.76 11.86
CA TRP A 139 -5.05 12.07 12.00
C TRP A 139 -6.14 12.79 11.20
N ILE A 140 -6.51 12.22 10.05
CA ILE A 140 -7.46 12.80 9.11
C ILE A 140 -8.86 12.20 9.33
N PRO A 141 -9.90 13.05 9.52
CA PRO A 141 -11.26 12.54 9.66
C PRO A 141 -11.72 11.74 8.43
N LEU A 142 -12.25 10.53 8.61
CA LEU A 142 -12.75 9.68 7.52
C LEU A 142 -13.77 10.39 6.61
N LYS A 143 -14.55 11.33 7.17
CA LYS A 143 -15.49 12.15 6.39
C LYS A 143 -14.85 13.10 5.41
N ALA A 144 -13.58 13.48 5.60
CA ALA A 144 -12.84 14.39 4.71
C ALA A 144 -12.28 13.67 3.47
N LEU A 145 -12.14 12.33 3.52
CA LEU A 145 -11.50 11.55 2.46
C LEU A 145 -12.10 11.74 1.06
N PRO A 146 -13.45 11.79 0.87
CA PRO A 146 -14.00 11.98 -0.48
C PRO A 146 -13.54 13.27 -1.14
N ASP A 147 -13.51 14.37 -0.40
CA ASP A 147 -13.08 15.66 -0.92
C ASP A 147 -11.58 15.69 -1.19
N MET A 148 -10.77 15.06 -0.34
CA MET A 148 -9.33 14.93 -0.52
C MET A 148 -8.99 14.08 -1.77
N ILE A 149 -9.71 12.98 -1.97
CA ILE A 149 -9.57 12.15 -3.18
C ILE A 149 -9.98 12.95 -4.43
N ALA A 150 -11.09 13.66 -4.37
CA ALA A 150 -11.58 14.47 -5.50
C ALA A 150 -10.60 15.59 -5.90
N ARG A 151 -9.90 16.19 -4.94
CA ARG A 151 -8.85 17.20 -5.21
C ARG A 151 -7.52 16.58 -5.65
N GLY A 152 -7.36 15.26 -5.53
CA GLY A 152 -6.12 14.56 -5.83
C GLY A 152 -5.05 14.68 -4.74
N ASP A 153 -5.44 15.00 -3.51
CA ASP A 153 -4.54 15.01 -2.35
C ASP A 153 -4.13 13.57 -1.96
N ILE A 154 -4.99 12.58 -2.28
CA ILE A 154 -4.75 11.15 -2.16
C ILE A 154 -4.81 10.58 -3.58
N TRP A 155 -3.70 10.09 -4.11
CA TRP A 155 -3.59 9.72 -5.52
C TRP A 155 -2.90 8.39 -5.81
N ASN A 156 -2.22 7.78 -4.83
CA ASN A 156 -1.62 6.45 -5.00
C ASN A 156 -2.64 5.32 -4.83
N SER A 157 -2.45 4.24 -5.55
CA SER A 157 -3.39 3.11 -5.61
C SER A 157 -3.61 2.44 -4.26
N GLY A 158 -2.55 2.23 -3.48
CA GLY A 158 -2.61 1.57 -2.19
C GLY A 158 -3.50 2.31 -1.20
N SER A 159 -3.29 3.62 -1.06
CA SER A 159 -4.11 4.46 -0.18
C SER A 159 -5.54 4.58 -0.69
N LEU A 160 -5.76 4.77 -1.99
CA LEU A 160 -7.11 4.85 -2.55
C LEU A 160 -7.93 3.58 -2.29
N VAL A 161 -7.39 2.41 -2.63
CA VAL A 161 -8.08 1.13 -2.44
C VAL A 161 -8.32 0.85 -0.96
N GLY A 162 -7.29 1.03 -0.12
CA GLY A 162 -7.38 0.80 1.31
C GLY A 162 -8.43 1.68 1.99
N LEU A 163 -8.38 2.98 1.75
CA LEU A 163 -9.28 3.96 2.38
C LEU A 163 -10.73 3.81 1.92
N LEU A 164 -10.96 3.60 0.62
CA LEU A 164 -12.30 3.43 0.09
C LEU A 164 -12.94 2.15 0.63
N TYR A 165 -12.20 1.04 0.66
CA TYR A 165 -12.73 -0.23 1.16
C TYR A 165 -12.89 -0.24 2.68
N ALA A 166 -11.95 0.34 3.44
CA ALA A 166 -12.10 0.50 4.89
C ALA A 166 -13.34 1.32 5.25
N ARG A 167 -13.58 2.43 4.53
CA ARG A 167 -14.77 3.26 4.74
C ARG A 167 -16.07 2.49 4.50
N GLU A 168 -16.14 1.67 3.46
CA GLU A 168 -17.29 0.80 3.18
C GLU A 168 -17.51 -0.21 4.30
N ARG A 169 -16.46 -0.91 4.74
CA ARG A 169 -16.50 -1.86 5.85
C ARG A 169 -16.95 -1.23 7.16
N LEU A 170 -16.45 -0.03 7.48
CA LEU A 170 -16.80 0.69 8.70
C LEU A 170 -18.23 1.21 8.71
N ASN A 171 -18.75 1.63 7.56
CA ASN A 171 -20.15 2.06 7.42
C ASN A 171 -21.12 0.88 7.49
N GLY A 172 -20.80 -0.24 6.85
CA GLY A 172 -21.63 -1.46 6.88
C GLY A 172 -21.71 -2.13 8.25
N ALA A 173 -20.74 -1.91 9.13
CA ALA A 173 -20.75 -2.43 10.50
C ALA A 173 -21.64 -1.60 11.47
N ARG A 174 -22.13 -0.42 11.04
CA ARG A 174 -22.94 0.51 11.83
C ARG A 174 -24.44 0.47 11.47
N GLY A 175 -24.81 -0.24 10.43
CA GLY A 175 -26.21 -0.45 9.99
C GLY A 175 -26.75 -1.80 10.42
#